data_dff0f92419ba8656b579c1ea220dd17d
#
_entry.id   dff0f92419ba8656b579c1ea220dd17d
#
_cell.length_a   1.000
_cell.length_b   1.000
_cell.length_c   1.000
_cell.angle_alpha   90.00
_cell.angle_beta   90.00
_cell.angle_gamma   90.00
#
_symmetry.space_group_name_H-M   'P 1'
#
loop_
_entity.id
_entity.type
_entity.pdbx_description
1 polymer ?
#
loop_
_entity_poly.entity_id
_entity_poly.type
_entity_poly.pdbx_seq_one_letter_code
_entity_poly.pdbx_strand_id
1 'polypeptide(L)'
;MQSLQDFREETRSWLEQNCPESMRTAMVQEEVVWGGRNAQFTNPDSKIWLERLAQKGWTCPTWPAEYGGGGLDKDQAIILNEELVRINARPGLTSFGISMLGPVLLEYGNHEQKLEHIPKIVRGEIRWCQGYSEPGSGSDL
;
A
#
# COMPACT_ATOMS: atom_id res chain seq x y z
N MET A 1 15.11 22.07 -1.62
CA MET A 1 14.98 20.65 -2.03
C MET A 1 15.58 19.76 -0.95
N GLN A 2 14.84 18.76 -0.53
CA GLN A 2 15.29 17.83 0.51
C GLN A 2 16.38 16.91 -0.04
N SER A 3 17.46 16.70 0.70
CA SER A 3 18.48 15.75 0.31
C SER A 3 18.02 14.31 0.59
N LEU A 4 18.63 13.33 -0.06
CA LEU A 4 18.31 11.92 0.19
C LEU A 4 18.63 11.53 1.63
N GLN A 5 19.68 12.09 2.21
CA GLN A 5 20.02 11.83 3.61
C GLN A 5 18.95 12.39 4.55
N ASP A 6 18.46 13.60 4.29
CA ASP A 6 17.38 14.19 5.07
C ASP A 6 16.11 13.37 4.96
N PHE A 7 15.79 12.88 3.76
CA PHE A 7 14.64 12.02 3.53
C PHE A 7 14.77 10.72 4.34
N ARG A 8 15.96 10.11 4.36
CA ARG A 8 16.21 8.89 5.13
C ARG A 8 16.01 9.12 6.63
N GLU A 9 16.54 10.19 7.16
CA GLU A 9 16.40 10.52 8.59
C GLU A 9 14.96 10.77 8.97
N GLU A 10 14.25 11.53 8.15
CA GLU A 10 12.83 11.81 8.36
C GLU A 10 11.98 10.54 8.28
N THR A 11 12.26 9.70 7.28
CA THR A 11 11.58 8.42 7.09
C THR A 11 11.80 7.50 8.29
N ARG A 12 13.05 7.38 8.73
CA ARG A 12 13.40 6.56 9.89
C ARG A 12 12.66 7.02 11.15
N SER A 13 12.66 8.32 11.40
CA SER A 13 11.97 8.89 12.56
C SER A 13 10.47 8.62 12.49
N TRP A 14 9.85 8.83 11.33
CA TRP A 14 8.43 8.57 11.14
C TRP A 14 8.08 7.11 11.38
N LEU A 15 8.87 6.19 10.82
CA LEU A 15 8.62 4.75 10.98
C LEU A 15 8.73 4.32 12.45
N GLU A 16 9.73 4.82 13.16
CA GLU A 16 9.90 4.49 14.57
C GLU A 16 8.77 4.98 15.44
N GLN A 17 8.19 6.13 15.09
CA GLN A 17 7.07 6.71 15.83
C GLN A 17 5.72 6.13 15.45
N ASN A 18 5.56 5.64 14.23
CA ASN A 18 4.25 5.28 13.70
C ASN A 18 4.04 3.79 13.41
N CYS A 19 5.09 2.99 13.24
CA CYS A 19 4.93 1.58 12.99
C CYS A 19 4.70 0.84 14.31
N PRO A 20 3.50 0.23 14.51
CA PRO A 20 3.25 -0.53 15.72
C PRO A 20 4.27 -1.65 15.90
N GLU A 21 4.60 -1.95 17.15
CA GLU A 21 5.61 -2.96 17.46
C GLU A 21 5.25 -4.32 16.85
N SER A 22 3.97 -4.72 16.94
CA SER A 22 3.52 -5.99 16.37
C SER A 22 3.65 -6.05 14.86
N MET A 23 3.75 -4.91 14.18
CA MET A 23 3.94 -4.84 12.73
C MET A 23 5.41 -4.89 12.33
N ARG A 24 6.32 -4.97 13.28
CA ARG A 24 7.77 -5.10 13.04
C ARG A 24 8.24 -6.54 13.15
N THR A 25 7.38 -7.46 12.72
CA THR A 25 7.63 -8.91 12.77
C THR A 25 7.24 -9.53 11.44
N ALA A 26 7.67 -10.78 11.22
CA ALA A 26 7.31 -11.49 9.99
C ALA A 26 5.78 -11.63 9.88
N MET A 27 5.28 -11.55 8.64
CA MET A 27 3.85 -11.65 8.38
C MET A 27 3.32 -13.03 8.77
N VAL A 28 2.19 -13.03 9.49
CA VAL A 28 1.44 -14.24 9.83
C VAL A 28 0.28 -14.34 8.85
N GLN A 29 0.04 -15.53 8.31
CA GLN A 29 -0.97 -15.74 7.27
C GLN A 29 -2.35 -15.22 7.68
N GLU A 30 -2.74 -15.43 8.93
CA GLU A 30 -4.04 -15.03 9.45
C GLU A 30 -4.17 -13.50 9.61
N GLU A 31 -3.06 -12.80 9.56
CA GLU A 31 -3.03 -11.34 9.74
C GLU A 31 -2.80 -10.58 8.44
N VAL A 32 -2.77 -11.27 7.28
CA VAL A 32 -2.62 -10.62 5.98
C VAL A 32 -3.82 -9.69 5.74
N VAL A 33 -3.52 -8.44 5.35
CA VAL A 33 -4.55 -7.43 5.09
C VAL A 33 -4.79 -7.34 3.59
N TRP A 34 -5.98 -7.75 3.16
CA TRP A 34 -6.38 -7.73 1.73
C TRP A 34 -7.15 -6.47 1.37
N GLY A 35 -7.64 -5.72 2.37
CA GLY A 35 -8.44 -4.53 2.16
C GLY A 35 -9.90 -4.86 1.84
N GLY A 36 -10.62 -3.84 1.37
CA GLY A 36 -12.02 -3.96 1.00
C GLY A 36 -12.95 -3.30 1.99
N ARG A 37 -14.21 -3.12 1.56
CA ARG A 37 -15.24 -2.44 2.34
C ARG A 37 -15.54 -3.16 3.67
N ASN A 38 -15.50 -4.48 3.64
CA ASN A 38 -15.79 -5.31 4.80
C ASN A 38 -14.55 -5.97 5.37
N ALA A 39 -13.39 -5.32 5.22
CA ALA A 39 -12.12 -5.86 5.70
C ALA A 39 -12.17 -6.10 7.21
N GLN A 40 -11.66 -7.24 7.62
CA GLN A 40 -11.53 -7.59 9.04
C GLN A 40 -10.06 -7.66 9.39
N PHE A 41 -9.73 -7.18 10.56
CA PHE A 41 -8.34 -7.13 11.03
C PHE A 41 -8.20 -8.03 12.24
N THR A 42 -7.54 -9.17 12.04
CA THR A 42 -7.26 -10.11 13.13
C THR A 42 -6.42 -9.45 14.23
N ASN A 43 -5.47 -8.60 13.79
CA ASN A 43 -4.65 -7.81 14.70
C ASN A 43 -5.05 -6.33 14.53
N PRO A 44 -5.56 -5.66 15.58
CA PRO A 44 -5.96 -4.26 15.47
C PRO A 44 -4.82 -3.33 15.00
N ASP A 45 -3.57 -3.66 15.29
CA ASP A 45 -2.43 -2.87 14.87
C ASP A 45 -2.27 -2.88 13.34
N SER A 46 -2.76 -3.90 12.66
CA SER A 46 -2.75 -3.96 11.19
C SER A 46 -3.57 -2.82 10.60
N LYS A 47 -4.72 -2.52 11.19
CA LYS A 47 -5.57 -1.41 10.75
C LYS A 47 -4.88 -0.07 10.97
N ILE A 48 -4.30 0.10 12.15
CA ILE A 48 -3.58 1.33 12.49
C ILE A 48 -2.43 1.56 11.53
N TRP A 49 -1.66 0.51 11.26
CA TRP A 49 -0.52 0.57 10.35
C TRP A 49 -0.95 0.91 8.93
N LEU A 50 -2.00 0.25 8.43
CA LEU A 50 -2.54 0.55 7.10
C LEU A 50 -2.98 2.01 7.00
N GLU A 51 -3.73 2.50 7.98
CA GLU A 51 -4.20 3.90 7.98
C GLU A 51 -3.05 4.89 7.97
N ARG A 52 -2.02 4.63 8.75
CA ARG A 52 -0.84 5.50 8.82
C ARG A 52 -0.07 5.52 7.51
N LEU A 53 0.15 4.35 6.92
CA LEU A 53 0.81 4.25 5.61
C LEU A 53 0.00 4.93 4.53
N ALA A 54 -1.32 4.74 4.53
CA ALA A 54 -2.19 5.33 3.52
C ALA A 54 -2.20 6.86 3.61
N GLN A 55 -2.13 7.43 4.81
CA GLN A 55 -2.04 8.88 4.97
C GLN A 55 -0.79 9.46 4.32
N LYS A 56 0.30 8.71 4.31
CA LYS A 56 1.54 9.10 3.64
C LYS A 56 1.53 8.74 2.15
N GLY A 57 0.55 7.98 1.70
CA GLY A 57 0.55 7.41 0.36
C GLY A 57 1.56 6.27 0.20
N TRP A 58 2.08 5.73 1.29
CA TRP A 58 3.18 4.76 1.26
C TRP A 58 2.73 3.31 1.11
N THR A 59 1.43 3.05 0.98
CA THR A 59 0.96 1.76 0.45
C THR A 59 1.32 1.63 -1.03
N CYS A 60 1.42 2.78 -1.70
CA CYS A 60 1.81 2.87 -3.11
C CYS A 60 2.81 4.04 -3.24
N PRO A 61 4.07 3.86 -2.77
CA PRO A 61 4.99 4.99 -2.60
C PRO A 61 5.32 5.74 -3.89
N THR A 62 5.38 5.05 -5.03
CA THR A 62 5.79 5.66 -6.30
C THR A 62 4.62 6.16 -7.15
N TRP A 63 3.39 5.89 -6.72
CA TRP A 63 2.22 6.37 -7.48
C TRP A 63 2.06 7.88 -7.31
N PRO A 64 1.46 8.57 -8.30
CA PRO A 64 1.30 10.03 -8.23
C PRO A 64 0.57 10.49 -6.99
N ALA A 65 1.08 11.57 -6.37
CA ALA A 65 0.48 12.14 -5.16
C ALA A 65 -0.94 12.65 -5.44
N GLU A 66 -1.21 13.11 -6.66
CA GLU A 66 -2.54 13.62 -7.04
C GLU A 66 -3.62 12.55 -6.95
N TYR A 67 -3.25 11.27 -6.97
CA TYR A 67 -4.18 10.16 -6.83
C TYR A 67 -4.05 9.47 -5.46
N GLY A 68 -3.34 10.07 -4.53
CA GLY A 68 -3.20 9.54 -3.18
C GLY A 68 -1.96 8.69 -2.95
N GLY A 69 -1.12 8.49 -3.96
CA GLY A 69 0.14 7.79 -3.80
C GLY A 69 1.18 8.62 -3.08
N GLY A 70 2.34 8.03 -2.82
CA GLY A 70 3.41 8.71 -2.11
C GLY A 70 4.17 9.76 -2.91
N GLY A 71 4.09 9.70 -4.23
CA GLY A 71 4.78 10.65 -5.10
C GLY A 71 6.30 10.59 -5.01
N LEU A 72 6.84 9.48 -4.54
CA LEU A 72 8.28 9.32 -4.38
C LEU A 72 8.96 8.98 -5.70
N ASP A 73 10.16 9.50 -5.88
CA ASP A 73 10.98 9.06 -7.00
C ASP A 73 11.63 7.71 -6.68
N LYS A 74 12.38 7.18 -7.63
CA LYS A 74 12.99 5.85 -7.50
C LYS A 74 13.96 5.78 -6.30
N ASP A 75 14.79 6.80 -6.12
CA ASP A 75 15.79 6.81 -5.05
C ASP A 75 15.10 6.90 -3.68
N GLN A 76 14.06 7.72 -3.56
CA GLN A 76 13.30 7.83 -2.32
C GLN A 76 12.57 6.53 -2.00
N ALA A 77 12.01 5.86 -3.01
CA ALA A 77 11.33 4.59 -2.81
C ALA A 77 12.29 3.50 -2.33
N ILE A 78 13.52 3.49 -2.85
CA ILE A 78 14.55 2.56 -2.40
C ILE A 78 14.88 2.80 -0.93
N ILE A 79 15.05 4.07 -0.54
CA ILE A 79 15.33 4.45 0.85
C ILE A 79 14.19 4.02 1.77
N LEU A 80 12.95 4.28 1.38
CA LEU A 80 11.79 3.85 2.16
C LEU A 80 11.81 2.33 2.38
N ASN A 81 12.05 1.58 1.32
CA ASN A 81 12.09 0.12 1.42
C ASN A 81 13.22 -0.35 2.35
N GLU A 82 14.39 0.25 2.25
CA GLU A 82 15.51 -0.09 3.13
C GLU A 82 15.19 0.17 4.59
N GLU A 83 14.53 1.29 4.90
CA GLU A 83 14.17 1.62 6.26
C GLU A 83 13.06 0.70 6.79
N LEU A 84 12.11 0.31 5.94
CA LEU A 84 11.09 -0.67 6.31
C LEU A 84 11.72 -2.03 6.64
N VAL A 85 12.66 -2.48 5.82
CA VAL A 85 13.38 -3.74 6.06
C VAL A 85 14.21 -3.65 7.35
N ARG A 86 14.82 -2.51 7.62
CA ARG A 86 15.64 -2.30 8.82
C ARG A 86 14.86 -2.59 10.10
N ILE A 87 13.60 -2.20 10.17
CA ILE A 87 12.76 -2.45 11.34
C ILE A 87 11.88 -3.69 11.19
N ASN A 88 12.08 -4.45 10.12
CA ASN A 88 11.28 -5.63 9.81
C ASN A 88 9.77 -5.34 9.75
N ALA A 89 9.42 -4.19 9.15
CA ALA A 89 8.04 -3.74 9.05
C ALA A 89 7.26 -4.59 8.04
N ARG A 90 6.03 -4.95 8.39
CA ARG A 90 5.13 -5.66 7.48
C ARG A 90 4.57 -4.73 6.42
N PRO A 91 4.22 -5.24 5.21
CA PRO A 91 3.41 -4.45 4.28
C PRO A 91 2.05 -4.17 4.94
N GLY A 92 1.57 -2.94 4.77
CA GLY A 92 0.28 -2.55 5.35
C GLY A 92 -0.91 -3.13 4.61
N LEU A 93 -0.72 -3.51 3.35
CA LEU A 93 -1.80 -3.95 2.48
C LEU A 93 -1.27 -4.92 1.43
N THR A 94 -1.99 -6.02 1.22
CA THR A 94 -1.76 -6.96 0.12
C THR A 94 -2.97 -6.87 -0.80
N SER A 95 -2.78 -6.53 -2.07
CA SER A 95 -3.91 -6.26 -2.96
C SER A 95 -3.55 -6.45 -4.43
N PHE A 96 -4.43 -7.09 -5.18
CA PHE A 96 -4.33 -7.14 -6.63
C PHE A 96 -4.52 -5.75 -7.25
N GLY A 97 -5.21 -4.84 -6.55
CA GLY A 97 -5.31 -3.45 -6.99
C GLY A 97 -3.95 -2.79 -7.08
N ILE A 98 -3.08 -3.05 -6.10
CA ILE A 98 -1.73 -2.49 -6.09
C ILE A 98 -0.84 -3.17 -7.12
N SER A 99 -0.88 -4.50 -7.19
CA SER A 99 0.07 -5.26 -8.02
C SER A 99 -0.35 -5.36 -9.49
N MET A 100 -1.63 -5.29 -9.80
CA MET A 100 -2.14 -5.55 -11.14
C MET A 100 -3.00 -4.42 -11.71
N LEU A 101 -4.10 -4.09 -11.06
CA LEU A 101 -5.06 -3.11 -11.61
C LEU A 101 -4.54 -1.69 -11.60
N GLY A 102 -3.93 -1.27 -10.50
CA GLY A 102 -3.44 0.10 -10.35
C GLY A 102 -2.42 0.48 -11.42
N PRO A 103 -1.39 -0.34 -11.65
CA PRO A 103 -0.43 -0.06 -12.71
C PRO A 103 -1.06 0.07 -14.09
N VAL A 104 -2.07 -0.78 -14.40
CA VAL A 104 -2.79 -0.70 -15.68
C VAL A 104 -3.56 0.62 -15.77
N LEU A 105 -4.26 1.02 -14.68
CA LEU A 105 -4.98 2.28 -14.65
C LEU A 105 -4.04 3.48 -14.79
N LEU A 106 -2.89 3.44 -14.15
CA LEU A 106 -1.93 4.54 -14.23
C LEU A 106 -1.36 4.71 -15.64
N GLU A 107 -1.22 3.61 -16.39
CA GLU A 107 -0.69 3.66 -17.74
C GLU A 107 -1.76 3.95 -18.80
N TYR A 108 -2.93 3.33 -18.67
CA TYR A 108 -3.96 3.36 -19.72
C TYR A 108 -5.26 4.05 -19.32
N GLY A 109 -5.51 4.29 -18.04
CA GLY A 109 -6.73 4.94 -17.60
C GLY A 109 -6.72 6.43 -17.88
N ASN A 110 -7.93 7.03 -18.01
CA ASN A 110 -8.04 8.47 -18.10
C ASN A 110 -8.01 9.09 -16.69
N HIS A 111 -7.97 10.42 -16.63
CA HIS A 111 -7.87 11.13 -15.34
C HIS A 111 -9.06 10.84 -14.41
N GLU A 112 -10.27 10.76 -14.95
CA GLU A 112 -11.46 10.47 -14.16
C GLU A 112 -11.42 9.08 -13.55
N GLN A 113 -11.00 8.07 -14.33
CA GLN A 113 -10.87 6.70 -13.84
C GLN A 113 -9.82 6.62 -12.73
N LYS A 114 -8.71 7.32 -12.91
CA LYS A 114 -7.64 7.34 -11.90
C LYS A 114 -8.12 8.01 -10.62
N LEU A 115 -8.81 9.14 -10.70
CA LEU A 115 -9.34 9.82 -9.52
C LEU A 115 -10.40 9.01 -8.80
N GLU A 116 -11.17 8.19 -9.53
CA GLU A 116 -12.20 7.37 -8.91
C GLU A 116 -11.62 6.17 -8.17
N HIS A 117 -10.64 5.49 -8.76
CA HIS A 117 -10.19 4.19 -8.27
C HIS A 117 -8.87 4.20 -7.53
N ILE A 118 -7.87 4.97 -7.99
CA ILE A 118 -6.54 4.92 -7.40
C ILE A 118 -6.51 5.29 -5.92
N PRO A 119 -7.17 6.39 -5.47
CA PRO A 119 -7.16 6.71 -4.03
C PRO A 119 -7.76 5.61 -3.16
N LYS A 120 -8.80 4.95 -3.65
CA LYS A 120 -9.45 3.86 -2.90
C LYS A 120 -8.53 2.63 -2.79
N ILE A 121 -7.75 2.36 -3.84
CA ILE A 121 -6.77 1.27 -3.83
C ILE A 121 -5.67 1.60 -2.81
N VAL A 122 -5.16 2.82 -2.83
CA VAL A 122 -4.11 3.27 -1.90
C VAL A 122 -4.54 3.13 -0.45
N ARG A 123 -5.79 3.47 -0.13
CA ARG A 123 -6.32 3.39 1.22
C ARG A 123 -6.81 2.01 1.63
N GLY A 124 -6.79 1.04 0.70
CA GLY A 124 -7.28 -0.31 0.98
C GLY A 124 -8.79 -0.39 1.12
N GLU A 125 -9.54 0.55 0.56
CA GLU A 125 -10.99 0.59 0.64
C GLU A 125 -11.66 -0.37 -0.33
N ILE A 126 -10.93 -0.81 -1.36
CA ILE A 126 -11.46 -1.75 -2.37
C ILE A 126 -10.55 -2.97 -2.40
N ARG A 127 -11.15 -4.15 -2.39
CA ARG A 127 -10.44 -5.38 -2.61
C ARG A 127 -10.69 -5.85 -4.05
N TRP A 128 -9.62 -5.99 -4.80
CA TRP A 128 -9.69 -6.49 -6.17
C TRP A 128 -9.17 -7.92 -6.21
N CYS A 129 -9.79 -8.75 -7.04
CA CYS A 129 -9.34 -10.12 -7.27
C CYS A 129 -9.47 -10.46 -8.74
N GLN A 130 -8.81 -11.56 -9.15
CA GLN A 130 -8.89 -12.01 -10.53
C GLN A 130 -10.24 -12.68 -10.77
N GLY A 131 -10.96 -12.19 -11.77
CA GLY A 131 -12.33 -12.62 -12.02
C GLY A 131 -12.46 -14.04 -12.54
N TYR A 132 -11.41 -14.61 -13.08
CA TYR A 132 -11.48 -15.96 -13.64
C TYR A 132 -11.74 -17.04 -12.59
N SER A 133 -11.65 -16.74 -11.33
CA SER A 133 -11.94 -17.66 -10.24
C SER A 133 -13.35 -17.50 -9.68
N GLU A 134 -14.15 -16.63 -10.25
CA GLU A 134 -15.48 -16.37 -9.74
C GLU A 134 -16.43 -17.53 -10.08
N PRO A 135 -17.39 -17.84 -9.16
CA PRO A 135 -18.43 -18.80 -9.48
C PRO A 135 -19.20 -18.40 -10.74
N GLY A 136 -19.37 -19.32 -11.65
CA GLY A 136 -20.08 -19.08 -12.89
C GLY A 136 -19.26 -18.48 -14.00
N SER A 137 -18.04 -18.05 -13.74
CA SER A 137 -17.15 -17.52 -14.78
C SER A 137 -15.78 -18.19 -14.81
N GLY A 138 -15.45 -18.96 -13.81
CA GLY A 138 -14.14 -19.55 -13.59
C GLY A 138 -13.46 -20.09 -14.83
N SER A 139 -13.53 -21.40 -15.03
CA SER A 139 -12.87 -22.03 -16.17
C SER A 139 -13.49 -21.68 -17.52
N ASP A 140 -14.57 -20.93 -17.50
CA ASP A 140 -15.18 -20.44 -18.74
C ASP A 140 -14.37 -19.33 -19.39
N LEU A 141 -13.39 -18.86 -18.71
CA LEU A 141 -12.52 -17.83 -19.25
C LEU A 141 -11.54 -18.38 -20.27
#